data_db44847b0b2c77feaa97f940b21bd5c3
#
_entry.id   db44847b0b2c77feaa97f940b21bd5c3
#
_cell.length_a   1.000
_cell.length_b   1.000
_cell.length_c   1.000
_cell.angle_alpha   90.00
_cell.angle_beta   90.00
_cell.angle_gamma   90.00
#
_symmetry.space_group_name_H-M   'P 1'
#
loop_
_entity.id
_entity.type
_entity.pdbx_description
1 polymer ?
#
loop_
_entity_poly.entity_id
_entity_poly.type
_entity_poly.pdbx_seq_one_letter_code
_entity_poly.pdbx_strand_id
1 'polypeptide(L)'
;MKDPRDHLAAAVGAIFPLDFKLHNYQNQQVLYLEDQPQTLFFEITNRGQKNVVVPGDTEPFELHFRPGTLAEPEQVRAAEPDPSSEDLAGWKVRHLREADGSDLLRFSRPSGKGGDQSYMLAPGENLRLRLEGFHADRRGGSRSTRVQLCYDLRYDRRNPLRGSRLHDLAVLQIDESEM
;
A
#
# COMPACT_ATOMS: atom_id res chain seq x y z
N MET A 1 29.27 -23.78 -0.11
CA MET A 1 28.06 -24.11 -0.90
C MET A 1 26.92 -23.23 -0.41
N LYS A 2 26.25 -22.50 -1.29
CA LYS A 2 25.11 -21.65 -0.91
C LYS A 2 23.91 -22.54 -0.56
N ASP A 3 23.18 -22.14 0.49
CA ASP A 3 21.95 -22.82 0.88
C ASP A 3 20.94 -22.71 -0.29
N PRO A 4 20.26 -23.82 -0.67
CA PRO A 4 19.20 -23.77 -1.69
C PRO A 4 18.10 -22.75 -1.41
N ARG A 5 17.83 -22.43 -0.15
CA ARG A 5 16.85 -21.40 0.23
C ARG A 5 17.28 -20.00 -0.22
N ASP A 6 18.59 -19.72 -0.24
CA ASP A 6 19.11 -18.43 -0.70
C ASP A 6 18.86 -18.24 -2.20
N HIS A 7 19.01 -19.31 -2.98
CA HIS A 7 18.70 -19.27 -4.40
C HIS A 7 17.22 -19.05 -4.68
N LEU A 8 16.35 -19.70 -3.91
CA LEU A 8 14.92 -19.52 -4.04
C LEU A 8 14.51 -18.08 -3.68
N ALA A 9 15.03 -17.53 -2.58
CA ALA A 9 14.75 -16.17 -2.16
C ALA A 9 15.20 -15.15 -3.22
N ALA A 10 16.38 -15.34 -3.80
CA ALA A 10 16.89 -14.46 -4.86
C ALA A 10 16.03 -14.57 -6.13
N ALA A 11 15.58 -15.78 -6.50
CA ALA A 11 14.71 -15.98 -7.66
C ALA A 11 13.34 -15.33 -7.45
N VAL A 12 12.75 -15.47 -6.27
CA VAL A 12 11.47 -14.83 -5.93
C VAL A 12 11.61 -13.32 -5.98
N GLY A 13 12.68 -12.75 -5.41
CA GLY A 13 12.95 -11.32 -5.45
C GLY A 13 13.19 -10.77 -6.86
N ALA A 14 13.68 -11.59 -7.80
CA ALA A 14 13.82 -11.20 -9.19
C ALA A 14 12.46 -11.15 -9.93
N ILE A 15 11.52 -12.03 -9.59
CA ILE A 15 10.19 -12.10 -10.19
C ILE A 15 9.25 -11.10 -9.52
N PHE A 16 9.31 -10.99 -8.19
CA PHE A 16 8.49 -10.12 -7.36
C PHE A 16 9.38 -9.23 -6.50
N PRO A 17 9.97 -8.17 -7.09
CA PRO A 17 10.95 -7.36 -6.37
C PRO A 17 10.34 -6.53 -5.23
N LEU A 18 9.04 -6.32 -5.24
CA LEU A 18 8.37 -5.53 -4.21
C LEU A 18 7.48 -6.40 -3.33
N ASP A 19 7.67 -6.27 -2.03
CA ASP A 19 6.76 -6.83 -1.04
C ASP A 19 5.81 -5.72 -0.59
N PHE A 20 4.55 -6.08 -0.42
CA PHE A 20 3.48 -5.14 -0.12
C PHE A 20 2.72 -5.58 1.13
N LYS A 21 2.47 -4.62 2.03
CA LYS A 21 1.60 -4.83 3.20
C LYS A 21 0.64 -3.67 3.36
N LEU A 22 -0.56 -4.00 3.80
CA LEU A 22 -1.55 -3.03 4.26
C LEU A 22 -2.04 -3.53 5.61
N HIS A 23 -1.65 -2.86 6.70
CA HIS A 23 -1.87 -3.38 8.05
C HIS A 23 -2.27 -2.29 9.04
N ASN A 24 -2.87 -2.72 10.16
CA ASN A 24 -3.26 -1.83 11.25
C ASN A 24 -2.09 -1.61 12.23
N TYR A 25 -2.36 -0.93 13.36
CA TYR A 25 -1.35 -0.66 14.40
C TYR A 25 -0.79 -1.92 15.04
N GLN A 26 -1.52 -3.03 14.96
CA GLN A 26 -1.10 -4.32 15.53
C GLN A 26 -0.41 -5.21 14.49
N ASN A 27 -0.03 -4.63 13.34
CA ASN A 27 0.61 -5.35 12.24
C ASN A 27 -0.27 -6.48 11.67
N GLN A 28 -1.58 -6.28 11.70
CA GLN A 28 -2.56 -7.23 11.15
C GLN A 28 -3.22 -6.65 9.90
N GLN A 29 -3.43 -7.49 8.91
CA GLN A 29 -4.11 -7.11 7.67
C GLN A 29 -5.62 -7.23 7.88
N VAL A 30 -6.14 -6.35 8.72
CA VAL A 30 -7.52 -6.38 9.18
C VAL A 30 -8.12 -4.99 9.17
N LEU A 31 -9.34 -4.90 8.69
CA LEU A 31 -10.21 -3.73 8.81
C LEU A 31 -11.41 -4.14 9.65
N TYR A 32 -11.65 -3.43 10.75
CA TYR A 32 -12.72 -3.77 11.66
C TYR A 32 -14.05 -3.12 11.28
N LEU A 33 -15.14 -3.81 11.58
CA LEU A 33 -16.50 -3.27 11.45
C LEU A 33 -16.81 -2.42 12.68
N GLU A 34 -16.44 -1.15 12.62
CA GLU A 34 -16.65 -0.21 13.72
C GLU A 34 -17.04 1.18 13.20
N ASP A 35 -17.60 2.02 14.08
CA ASP A 35 -18.06 3.35 13.70
C ASP A 35 -16.95 4.37 13.52
N GLN A 36 -15.81 4.14 14.17
CA GLN A 36 -14.68 5.07 14.12
C GLN A 36 -13.85 4.83 12.86
N PRO A 37 -13.31 5.91 12.27
CA PRO A 37 -12.37 5.74 11.16
C PRO A 37 -11.10 5.05 11.64
N GLN A 38 -10.59 4.16 10.79
CA GLN A 38 -9.42 3.36 11.10
C GLN A 38 -8.21 3.82 10.30
N THR A 39 -7.05 3.58 10.87
CA THR A 39 -5.76 3.86 10.25
C THR A 39 -5.13 2.56 9.77
N LEU A 40 -4.68 2.54 8.52
CA LEU A 40 -3.88 1.46 7.97
C LEU A 40 -2.55 2.01 7.49
N PHE A 41 -1.52 1.18 7.59
CA PHE A 41 -0.19 1.49 7.08
C PHE A 41 0.02 0.75 5.76
N PHE A 42 0.42 1.51 4.75
CA PHE A 42 0.79 0.98 3.45
C PHE A 42 2.31 0.92 3.40
N GLU A 43 2.86 -0.28 3.22
CA GLU A 43 4.30 -0.49 3.19
C GLU A 43 4.71 -1.21 1.91
N ILE A 44 5.77 -0.70 1.30
CA ILE A 44 6.44 -1.32 0.17
C ILE A 44 7.89 -1.57 0.56
N THR A 45 8.36 -2.79 0.42
CA THR A 45 9.75 -3.16 0.68
C THR A 45 10.38 -3.67 -0.61
N ASN A 46 11.58 -3.16 -0.92
CA ASN A 46 12.34 -3.67 -2.05
C ASN A 46 13.04 -4.97 -1.65
N ARG A 47 12.54 -6.09 -2.16
CA ARG A 47 13.12 -7.43 -1.93
C ARG A 47 14.05 -7.86 -3.05
N GLY A 48 14.20 -7.04 -4.10
CA GLY A 48 15.10 -7.31 -5.19
C GLY A 48 16.54 -6.96 -4.87
N GLN A 49 17.39 -7.06 -5.88
CA GLN A 49 18.84 -6.79 -5.75
C GLN A 49 19.24 -5.46 -6.39
N LYS A 50 18.31 -4.76 -7.00
CA LYS A 50 18.54 -3.48 -7.66
C LYS A 50 17.75 -2.38 -6.97
N ASN A 51 18.26 -1.14 -7.06
CA ASN A 51 17.52 0.02 -6.63
C ASN A 51 16.23 0.17 -7.45
N VAL A 52 15.16 0.57 -6.80
CA VAL A 52 13.90 0.90 -7.44
C VAL A 52 13.68 2.40 -7.34
N VAL A 53 13.37 3.03 -8.45
CA VAL A 53 13.10 4.46 -8.51
C VAL A 53 11.60 4.69 -8.50
N VAL A 54 11.12 5.44 -7.51
CA VAL A 54 9.73 5.89 -7.42
C VAL A 54 9.67 7.30 -7.99
N PRO A 55 9.10 7.48 -9.20
CA PRO A 55 9.11 8.78 -9.85
C PRO A 55 8.23 9.80 -9.13
N GLY A 56 8.66 11.06 -9.14
CA GLY A 56 7.83 12.19 -8.70
C GLY A 56 6.88 12.61 -9.82
N ASP A 57 5.85 13.40 -9.47
CA ASP A 57 4.82 13.93 -10.40
C ASP A 57 4.05 12.88 -11.18
N THR A 58 4.02 11.66 -10.71
CA THR A 58 3.23 10.56 -11.29
C THR A 58 2.39 9.91 -10.20
N GLU A 59 1.56 8.97 -10.59
CA GLU A 59 0.81 8.13 -9.66
C GLU A 59 1.41 6.72 -9.66
N PRO A 60 2.55 6.50 -8.98
CA PRO A 60 3.31 5.26 -9.08
C PRO A 60 2.64 4.05 -8.43
N PHE A 61 1.69 4.29 -7.51
CA PHE A 61 0.98 3.22 -6.82
C PHE A 61 -0.52 3.42 -6.89
N GLU A 62 -1.24 2.32 -7.10
CA GLU A 62 -2.70 2.27 -6.99
C GLU A 62 -3.11 1.08 -6.15
N LEU A 63 -4.03 1.29 -5.20
CA LEU A 63 -4.65 0.21 -4.45
C LEU A 63 -6.09 0.05 -4.91
N HIS A 64 -6.46 -1.16 -5.30
CA HIS A 64 -7.81 -1.51 -5.73
C HIS A 64 -8.48 -2.36 -4.67
N PHE A 65 -9.61 -1.87 -4.16
CA PHE A 65 -10.46 -2.58 -3.20
C PHE A 65 -11.69 -3.10 -3.92
N ARG A 66 -12.06 -4.34 -3.66
CA ARG A 66 -13.26 -4.93 -4.25
C ARG A 66 -14.52 -4.18 -3.83
N PRO A 67 -15.58 -4.18 -4.66
CA PRO A 67 -16.85 -3.60 -4.26
C PRO A 67 -17.33 -4.19 -2.93
N GLY A 68 -17.90 -3.32 -2.08
CA GLY A 68 -18.39 -3.74 -0.77
C GLY A 68 -17.33 -3.89 0.32
N THR A 69 -16.08 -3.53 0.06
CA THR A 69 -15.04 -3.53 1.09
C THR A 69 -15.11 -2.25 1.94
N LEU A 70 -15.14 -1.10 1.30
CA LEU A 70 -15.20 0.20 1.96
C LEU A 70 -16.62 0.77 1.93
N ALA A 71 -16.99 1.48 3.01
CA ALA A 71 -18.36 1.95 3.20
C ALA A 71 -18.73 3.11 2.28
N GLU A 72 -17.85 4.12 2.19
CA GLU A 72 -18.16 5.37 1.53
C GLU A 72 -17.05 5.75 0.56
N PRO A 73 -17.38 6.49 -0.53
CA PRO A 73 -16.36 7.01 -1.42
C PRO A 73 -15.59 8.18 -0.76
N GLU A 74 -14.37 8.42 -1.23
CA GLU A 74 -13.56 9.59 -0.88
C GLU A 74 -13.27 9.73 0.62
N GLN A 75 -13.15 8.60 1.34
CA GLN A 75 -12.94 8.62 2.79
C GLN A 75 -11.46 8.53 3.19
N VAL A 76 -10.61 7.94 2.37
CA VAL A 76 -9.21 7.66 2.73
C VAL A 76 -8.30 8.80 2.31
N ARG A 77 -7.40 9.21 3.21
CA ARG A 77 -6.41 10.25 2.96
C ARG A 77 -5.06 9.87 3.58
N ALA A 78 -4.00 10.46 3.05
CA ALA A 78 -2.69 10.35 3.69
C ALA A 78 -2.70 11.17 4.98
N ALA A 79 -2.21 10.56 6.06
CA ALA A 79 -2.05 11.26 7.33
C ALA A 79 -0.87 12.23 7.28
N GLU A 80 -0.95 13.30 8.06
CA GLU A 80 0.21 14.15 8.29
C GLU A 80 1.32 13.31 8.95
N PRO A 81 2.55 13.33 8.41
CA PRO A 81 3.61 12.54 8.99
C PRO A 81 4.00 13.06 10.37
N ASP A 82 4.17 12.14 11.30
CA ASP A 82 4.75 12.46 12.61
C ASP A 82 6.24 12.74 12.40
N PRO A 83 6.76 13.93 12.81
CA PRO A 83 8.17 14.25 12.66
C PRO A 83 9.12 13.26 13.35
N SER A 84 8.62 12.50 14.35
CA SER A 84 9.42 11.50 15.04
C SER A 84 9.37 10.12 14.38
N SER A 85 8.57 9.93 13.32
CA SER A 85 8.41 8.65 12.65
C SER A 85 9.21 8.61 11.34
N GLU A 86 9.36 7.39 10.81
CA GLU A 86 9.98 7.16 9.51
C GLU A 86 9.00 7.38 8.34
N ASP A 87 7.79 7.86 8.61
CA ASP A 87 6.77 8.08 7.59
C ASP A 87 7.21 9.18 6.62
N LEU A 88 7.05 8.92 5.32
CA LEU A 88 7.44 9.87 4.30
C LEU A 88 6.44 11.01 4.17
N ALA A 89 6.96 12.23 4.10
CA ALA A 89 6.19 13.44 3.90
C ALA A 89 5.87 13.69 2.43
N GLY A 90 4.81 14.44 2.17
CA GLY A 90 4.50 14.96 0.84
C GLY A 90 3.71 14.03 -0.06
N TRP A 91 3.35 12.85 0.39
CA TRP A 91 2.49 11.96 -0.37
C TRP A 91 1.04 12.40 -0.29
N LYS A 92 0.35 12.27 -1.41
CA LYS A 92 -1.10 12.53 -1.53
C LYS A 92 -1.81 11.27 -1.96
N VAL A 93 -3.02 11.09 -1.44
CA VAL A 93 -3.89 9.97 -1.79
C VAL A 93 -5.17 10.55 -2.38
N ARG A 94 -5.56 10.03 -3.54
CA ARG A 94 -6.83 10.34 -4.17
C ARG A 94 -7.69 9.09 -4.13
N HIS A 95 -8.82 9.17 -3.44
CA HIS A 95 -9.76 8.06 -3.31
C HIS A 95 -10.90 8.24 -4.31
N LEU A 96 -11.07 7.28 -5.19
CA LEU A 96 -12.10 7.27 -6.23
C LEU A 96 -12.95 6.01 -6.09
N ARG A 97 -14.25 6.13 -6.35
CA ARG A 97 -15.13 4.95 -6.45
C ARG A 97 -15.51 4.76 -7.91
N GLU A 98 -15.25 3.55 -8.41
CA GLU A 98 -15.58 3.16 -9.78
C GLU A 98 -17.08 2.86 -9.93
N ALA A 99 -17.56 2.80 -11.18
CA ALA A 99 -18.97 2.53 -11.47
C ALA A 99 -19.44 1.16 -10.96
N ASP A 100 -18.55 0.19 -10.86
CA ASP A 100 -18.86 -1.15 -10.35
C ASP A 100 -18.88 -1.22 -8.82
N GLY A 101 -18.58 -0.11 -8.12
CA GLY A 101 -18.52 -0.04 -6.67
C GLY A 101 -17.18 -0.36 -6.05
N SER A 102 -16.18 -0.69 -6.87
CA SER A 102 -14.79 -0.85 -6.38
C SER A 102 -14.20 0.50 -6.02
N ASP A 103 -13.25 0.49 -5.10
CA ASP A 103 -12.55 1.69 -4.66
C ASP A 103 -11.10 1.66 -5.13
N LEU A 104 -10.62 2.83 -5.54
CA LEU A 104 -9.28 3.02 -6.07
C LEU A 104 -8.58 4.11 -5.28
N LEU A 105 -7.44 3.79 -4.69
CA LEU A 105 -6.57 4.77 -4.04
C LEU A 105 -5.37 5.00 -4.94
N ARG A 106 -5.17 6.24 -5.39
CA ARG A 106 -4.02 6.64 -6.19
C ARG A 106 -3.08 7.47 -5.34
N PHE A 107 -1.82 7.06 -5.35
CA PHE A 107 -0.77 7.70 -4.54
C PHE A 107 0.12 8.51 -5.44
N SER A 108 0.37 9.75 -5.04
CA SER A 108 1.28 10.63 -5.77
C SER A 108 2.15 11.41 -4.80
N ARG A 109 3.35 11.72 -5.24
CA ARG A 109 4.26 12.60 -4.54
C ARG A 109 4.57 13.77 -5.48
N PRO A 110 4.01 14.97 -5.22
CA PRO A 110 4.28 16.12 -6.08
C PRO A 110 5.76 16.50 -5.97
N SER A 111 6.38 16.83 -7.11
CA SER A 111 7.73 17.35 -7.10
C SER A 111 7.73 18.74 -6.49
N GLY A 112 8.73 19.03 -5.67
CA GLY A 112 8.93 20.37 -5.15
C GLY A 112 9.45 21.32 -6.21
N LYS A 113 9.60 22.59 -5.84
CA LYS A 113 10.22 23.59 -6.69
C LYS A 113 11.65 23.18 -7.02
N GLY A 114 11.96 22.92 -8.29
CA GLY A 114 13.30 22.70 -8.74
C GLY A 114 13.65 21.34 -9.34
N GLY A 115 12.66 20.53 -9.74
CA GLY A 115 12.93 19.38 -10.60
C GLY A 115 12.50 18.03 -10.07
N ASP A 116 13.07 17.00 -10.68
CA ASP A 116 12.75 15.61 -10.42
C ASP A 116 13.03 15.25 -8.97
N GLN A 117 11.98 14.98 -8.20
CA GLN A 117 12.06 14.47 -6.82
C GLN A 117 11.76 12.99 -6.77
N SER A 118 12.39 12.23 -7.64
CA SER A 118 12.31 10.78 -7.57
C SER A 118 12.85 10.30 -6.23
N TYR A 119 12.17 9.31 -5.67
CA TYR A 119 12.61 8.64 -4.46
C TYR A 119 13.25 7.31 -4.84
N MET A 120 14.43 7.01 -4.29
CA MET A 120 15.10 5.76 -4.54
C MET A 120 14.92 4.80 -3.38
N LEU A 121 14.46 3.60 -3.68
CA LEU A 121 14.28 2.52 -2.73
C LEU A 121 15.35 1.46 -2.98
N ALA A 122 16.38 1.43 -2.14
CA ALA A 122 17.47 0.46 -2.25
C ALA A 122 17.02 -0.93 -1.79
N PRO A 123 17.75 -2.00 -2.18
CA PRO A 123 17.42 -3.35 -1.70
C PRO A 123 17.31 -3.40 -0.18
N GLY A 124 16.21 -3.95 0.32
CA GLY A 124 15.91 -4.05 1.74
C GLY A 124 15.26 -2.82 2.35
N GLU A 125 15.22 -1.70 1.64
CA GLU A 125 14.56 -0.49 2.14
C GLU A 125 13.04 -0.59 2.06
N ASN A 126 12.39 0.12 2.98
CA ASN A 126 10.95 0.12 3.15
C ASN A 126 10.39 1.54 2.97
N LEU A 127 9.32 1.64 2.20
CA LEU A 127 8.51 2.85 2.07
C LEU A 127 7.24 2.63 2.88
N ARG A 128 6.95 3.52 3.83
CA ARG A 128 5.78 3.41 4.70
C ARG A 128 4.96 4.69 4.65
N LEU A 129 3.65 4.53 4.46
CA LEU A 129 2.68 5.62 4.47
C LEU A 129 1.56 5.30 5.46
N ARG A 130 1.18 6.28 6.26
CA ARG A 130 0.05 6.16 7.16
C ARG A 130 -1.20 6.71 6.48
N LEU A 131 -2.24 5.89 6.39
CA LEU A 131 -3.50 6.23 5.75
C LEU A 131 -4.62 6.26 6.77
N GLU A 132 -5.40 7.34 6.78
CA GLU A 132 -6.52 7.54 7.69
C GLU A 132 -7.85 7.53 6.96
N GLY A 133 -8.92 7.27 7.69
CA GLY A 133 -10.27 7.42 7.18
C GLY A 133 -10.87 6.14 6.62
N PHE A 134 -10.35 4.98 6.96
CA PHE A 134 -10.94 3.72 6.50
C PHE A 134 -12.18 3.36 7.30
N HIS A 135 -13.28 3.14 6.59
CA HIS A 135 -14.51 2.57 7.12
C HIS A 135 -14.87 1.34 6.31
N ALA A 136 -15.00 0.20 6.97
CA ALA A 136 -15.45 -1.02 6.32
C ALA A 136 -16.94 -0.95 6.03
N ASP A 137 -17.34 -1.50 4.88
CA ASP A 137 -18.77 -1.70 4.59
C ASP A 137 -19.32 -2.76 5.53
N ARG A 138 -20.34 -2.43 6.29
CA ARG A 138 -20.93 -3.31 7.30
C ARG A 138 -21.85 -4.38 6.71
N ARG A 139 -22.27 -4.19 5.47
CA ARG A 139 -23.10 -5.17 4.79
C ARG A 139 -22.27 -6.42 4.49
N GLY A 140 -22.72 -7.55 4.90
CA GLY A 140 -22.00 -8.80 4.70
C GLY A 140 -21.19 -9.31 5.89
N GLY A 141 -21.07 -8.53 6.98
CA GLY A 141 -20.40 -8.96 8.20
C GLY A 141 -18.93 -9.32 8.04
N SER A 142 -18.43 -10.18 8.90
CA SER A 142 -17.03 -10.64 8.87
C SER A 142 -16.76 -11.45 7.60
N ARG A 143 -15.68 -11.15 6.92
CA ARG A 143 -15.35 -11.77 5.64
C ARG A 143 -13.89 -11.56 5.27
N SER A 144 -13.43 -12.31 4.29
CA SER A 144 -12.12 -12.10 3.68
C SER A 144 -12.29 -11.43 2.31
N THR A 145 -11.43 -10.49 2.00
CA THR A 145 -11.40 -9.83 0.70
C THR A 145 -9.94 -9.72 0.24
N ARG A 146 -9.73 -9.15 -0.93
CA ARG A 146 -8.39 -8.93 -1.47
C ARG A 146 -8.23 -7.49 -1.90
N VAL A 147 -7.00 -7.00 -1.71
CA VAL A 147 -6.58 -5.70 -2.21
C VAL A 147 -5.51 -5.94 -3.26
N GLN A 148 -5.63 -5.27 -4.40
CA GLN A 148 -4.64 -5.34 -5.45
C GLN A 148 -3.81 -4.07 -5.45
N LEU A 149 -2.49 -4.24 -5.36
CA LEU A 149 -1.54 -3.17 -5.62
C LEU A 149 -1.14 -3.23 -7.09
N CYS A 150 -1.28 -2.10 -7.78
CA CYS A 150 -0.69 -1.89 -9.10
C CYS A 150 0.42 -0.85 -8.96
N TYR A 151 1.57 -1.10 -9.58
CA TYR A 151 2.69 -0.19 -9.48
C TYR A 151 3.31 0.08 -10.85
N ASP A 152 3.79 1.32 -11.02
CA ASP A 152 4.47 1.80 -12.23
C ASP A 152 5.71 2.57 -11.79
N LEU A 153 6.82 1.86 -11.70
CA LEU A 153 8.10 2.33 -11.19
C LEU A 153 9.20 2.14 -12.24
N ARG A 154 10.45 2.36 -11.86
CA ARG A 154 11.61 2.15 -12.73
C ARG A 154 12.78 1.56 -11.94
N TYR A 155 13.62 0.78 -12.62
CA TYR A 155 14.94 0.41 -12.12
C TYR A 155 15.94 1.54 -12.37
N ASP A 156 15.84 2.16 -13.56
CA ASP A 156 16.63 3.29 -13.99
C ASP A 156 15.81 4.13 -14.99
N ARG A 157 16.44 5.07 -15.67
CA ARG A 157 15.71 5.96 -16.60
C ARG A 157 15.06 5.24 -17.77
N ARG A 158 15.49 4.02 -18.12
CA ARG A 158 15.06 3.30 -19.33
C ARG A 158 14.31 2.02 -19.05
N ASN A 159 14.45 1.45 -17.85
CA ASN A 159 13.89 0.13 -17.53
C ASN A 159 12.69 0.26 -16.60
N PRO A 160 11.47 0.14 -17.14
CA PRO A 160 10.27 0.20 -16.33
C PRO A 160 10.16 -1.02 -15.41
N LEU A 161 9.54 -0.80 -14.26
CA LEU A 161 9.14 -1.85 -13.34
C LEU A 161 7.65 -1.69 -13.08
N ARG A 162 6.84 -2.47 -13.80
CA ARG A 162 5.39 -2.43 -13.72
C ARG A 162 4.87 -3.80 -13.31
N GLY A 163 3.83 -3.80 -12.52
CA GLY A 163 3.20 -5.05 -12.13
C GLY A 163 2.08 -4.85 -11.16
N SER A 164 1.60 -5.97 -10.64
CA SER A 164 0.55 -5.96 -9.63
C SER A 164 0.76 -7.10 -8.62
N ARG A 165 0.27 -6.89 -7.39
CA ARG A 165 0.29 -7.89 -6.32
C ARG A 165 -1.09 -7.91 -5.67
N LEU A 166 -1.55 -9.13 -5.34
CA LEU A 166 -2.76 -9.32 -4.56
C LEU A 166 -2.40 -9.59 -3.10
N HIS A 167 -3.19 -9.05 -2.20
CA HIS A 167 -3.01 -9.25 -0.77
C HIS A 167 -4.35 -9.50 -0.11
N ASP A 168 -4.38 -10.44 0.82
CA ASP A 168 -5.61 -10.72 1.57
C ASP A 168 -5.83 -9.62 2.62
N LEU A 169 -7.08 -9.25 2.79
CA LEU A 169 -7.53 -8.31 3.82
C LEU A 169 -8.75 -8.92 4.50
N ALA A 170 -8.70 -9.06 5.81
CA ALA A 170 -9.85 -9.52 6.57
C ALA A 170 -10.69 -8.32 7.00
N VAL A 171 -12.01 -8.46 6.90
CA VAL A 171 -12.96 -7.54 7.48
C VAL A 171 -13.61 -8.28 8.63
N LEU A 172 -13.38 -7.82 9.85
CA LEU A 172 -13.78 -8.55 11.05
C LEU A 172 -14.64 -7.68 11.97
N GLN A 173 -15.64 -8.30 12.55
CA GLN A 173 -16.39 -7.70 13.65
C GLN A 173 -15.53 -7.75 14.92
N ILE A 174 -15.50 -6.65 15.68
CA ILE A 174 -14.84 -6.64 16.97
C ILE A 174 -15.61 -7.56 17.91
N ASP A 175 -14.91 -8.49 18.55
CA ASP A 175 -15.49 -9.34 19.58
C ASP A 175 -15.66 -8.53 20.86
N GLU A 176 -16.90 -8.21 21.20
CA GLU A 176 -17.22 -7.45 22.41
C GLU A 176 -16.77 -8.14 23.71
N SER A 177 -16.56 -9.44 23.66
CA SER A 177 -16.08 -10.19 24.84
C SER A 177 -14.59 -9.93 25.15
N GLU A 178 -13.84 -9.34 24.22
CA GLU A 178 -12.42 -9.01 24.42
C GLU A 178 -12.20 -7.56 24.87
N MET A 179 -13.26 -6.81 25.07
CA MET A 179 -13.13 -5.42 25.53
C MET A 179 -13.11 -5.34 27.05
#